data_151052573af96c1a9d7ead29a1defde6
#
_entry.id   151052573af96c1a9d7ead29a1defde6
#
_cell.length_a   1.000
_cell.length_b   1.000
_cell.length_c   1.000
_cell.angle_alpha   90.00
_cell.angle_beta   90.00
_cell.angle_gamma   90.00
#
_symmetry.space_group_name_H-M   'P 1'
#
loop_
_entity.id
_entity.type
_entity.pdbx_description
1 polymer ?
#
loop_
_entity_poly.entity_id
_entity_poly.type
_entity_poly.pdbx_seq_one_letter_code
_entity_poly.pdbx_strand_id
1 'polypeptide(L)'
;AGSYQRIIEDFESYKKDSDDPYLGYVMTVQNHSPFISRGDENYTQTISLKDIKAEDVETYLSLIKLSDDAFKDMVEYFKNVDEPTVIFMTGDHQPRINDASMNALTKGQYKNWNDEEMMRHRYAIPFMIWANYDIGGQKVEQTSMNYLQTLLMETTGSELTGFQKYQQDLQ
;
A
#
# COMPACT_ATOMS: atom_id res chain seq x y z
N ALA A 1 -10.26 -2.34 -8.18
CA ALA A 1 -11.20 -3.43 -7.84
C ALA A 1 -10.76 -4.77 -8.46
N GLY A 2 -10.50 -4.82 -9.77
CA GLY A 2 -10.23 -6.10 -10.45
C GLY A 2 -9.04 -6.91 -9.91
N SER A 3 -7.94 -6.26 -9.53
CA SER A 3 -6.75 -6.99 -9.02
C SER A 3 -7.01 -7.69 -7.68
N TYR A 4 -7.69 -7.05 -6.74
CA TYR A 4 -8.00 -7.65 -5.44
C TYR A 4 -9.06 -8.74 -5.54
N GLN A 5 -10.06 -8.55 -6.41
CA GLN A 5 -11.02 -9.61 -6.72
C GLN A 5 -10.32 -10.83 -7.33
N ARG A 6 -9.33 -10.63 -8.19
CA ARG A 6 -8.55 -11.71 -8.79
C ARG A 6 -7.75 -12.50 -7.75
N ILE A 7 -7.21 -11.85 -6.71
CA ILE A 7 -6.53 -12.54 -5.60
C ILE A 7 -7.48 -13.52 -4.92
N ILE A 8 -8.72 -13.10 -4.64
CA ILE A 8 -9.73 -13.94 -4.01
C ILE A 8 -10.05 -15.15 -4.90
N GLU A 9 -10.29 -14.91 -6.20
CA GLU A 9 -10.57 -15.97 -7.16
C GLU A 9 -9.42 -16.97 -7.30
N ASP A 10 -8.18 -16.50 -7.34
CA ASP A 10 -6.99 -17.34 -7.44
C ASP A 10 -6.79 -18.15 -6.15
N PHE A 11 -7.01 -17.55 -4.98
CA PHE A 11 -7.01 -18.24 -3.69
C PHE A 11 -8.08 -19.34 -3.64
N GLU A 12 -9.33 -19.02 -3.96
CA GLU A 12 -10.41 -19.99 -3.98
C GLU A 12 -10.17 -21.14 -4.98
N SER A 13 -9.60 -20.81 -6.14
CA SER A 13 -9.25 -21.83 -7.15
C SER A 13 -8.15 -22.75 -6.65
N TYR A 14 -7.10 -22.20 -6.04
CA TYR A 14 -5.99 -22.96 -5.49
C TYR A 14 -6.46 -23.91 -4.38
N LYS A 15 -7.29 -23.41 -3.45
CA LYS A 15 -7.79 -24.15 -2.30
C LYS A 15 -8.80 -25.25 -2.63
N LYS A 16 -9.36 -25.28 -3.85
CA LYS A 16 -10.17 -26.41 -4.32
C LYS A 16 -9.37 -27.68 -4.54
N ASP A 17 -8.10 -27.51 -4.90
CA ASP A 17 -7.24 -28.61 -5.37
C ASP A 17 -6.05 -28.88 -4.43
N SER A 18 -5.83 -28.02 -3.40
CA SER A 18 -4.68 -28.14 -2.51
C SER A 18 -4.99 -27.60 -1.10
N ASP A 19 -4.50 -28.35 -0.10
CA ASP A 19 -4.47 -27.93 1.31
C ASP A 19 -3.17 -27.18 1.67
N ASP A 20 -2.23 -27.08 0.73
CA ASP A 20 -0.95 -26.40 0.95
C ASP A 20 -1.15 -24.88 1.16
N PRO A 21 -0.24 -24.21 1.86
CA PRO A 21 -0.28 -22.75 2.00
C PRO A 21 -0.27 -22.02 0.65
N TYR A 22 -1.13 -21.01 0.52
CA TYR A 22 -1.19 -20.15 -0.66
C TYR A 22 -0.33 -18.89 -0.46
N LEU A 23 0.50 -18.57 -1.43
CA LEU A 23 1.22 -17.30 -1.50
C LEU A 23 0.80 -16.50 -2.73
N GLY A 24 0.05 -15.42 -2.52
CA GLY A 24 -0.31 -14.46 -3.55
C GLY A 24 0.61 -13.24 -3.55
N TYR A 25 1.27 -12.96 -4.68
CA TYR A 25 2.00 -11.71 -4.88
C TYR A 25 1.34 -10.89 -5.98
N VAL A 26 0.96 -9.66 -5.63
CA VAL A 26 0.23 -8.79 -6.57
C VAL A 26 0.85 -7.41 -6.62
N MET A 27 1.10 -6.94 -7.83
CA MET A 27 1.49 -5.57 -8.11
C MET A 27 0.33 -4.84 -8.81
N THR A 28 -0.14 -3.73 -8.22
CA THR A 28 -1.19 -2.91 -8.82
C THR A 28 -0.59 -1.69 -9.50
N VAL A 29 -1.15 -1.29 -10.65
CA VAL A 29 -0.67 -0.13 -11.43
C VAL A 29 -1.73 0.98 -11.55
N GLN A 30 -2.90 0.82 -10.93
CA GLN A 30 -4.00 1.77 -11.03
C GLN A 30 -3.63 3.17 -10.56
N ASN A 31 -2.81 3.26 -9.53
CA ASN A 31 -2.40 4.53 -8.91
C ASN A 31 -1.13 5.13 -9.52
N HIS A 32 -0.68 4.59 -10.66
CA HIS A 32 0.50 5.10 -11.37
C HIS A 32 0.15 6.32 -12.23
N SER A 33 1.05 7.30 -12.26
CA SER A 33 0.95 8.49 -13.15
C SER A 33 0.93 8.11 -14.65
N PRO A 34 0.39 8.96 -15.54
CA PRO A 34 -0.06 10.33 -15.32
C PRO A 34 -1.48 10.40 -14.76
N PHE A 35 -1.69 11.33 -13.83
CA PHE A 35 -3.00 11.60 -13.21
C PHE A 35 -3.75 12.67 -14.01
N ILE A 36 -4.20 12.28 -15.20
CA ILE A 36 -5.05 13.10 -16.04
C ILE A 36 -6.38 12.39 -16.23
N SER A 37 -7.46 13.14 -16.21
CA SER A 37 -8.78 12.63 -16.57
C SER A 37 -8.73 12.09 -17.98
N ARG A 38 -8.80 10.76 -18.13
CA ARG A 38 -8.68 10.10 -19.45
C ARG A 38 -10.01 9.94 -20.17
N GLY A 39 -11.11 10.45 -19.60
CA GLY A 39 -12.44 10.12 -20.12
C GLY A 39 -12.74 8.62 -20.06
N ASP A 40 -12.08 7.91 -19.15
CA ASP A 40 -12.25 6.47 -18.95
C ASP A 40 -13.63 6.23 -18.33
N GLU A 41 -14.44 5.40 -18.97
CA GLU A 41 -15.76 5.03 -18.48
C GLU A 41 -15.73 4.39 -17.08
N ASN A 42 -14.59 3.89 -16.66
CA ASN A 42 -14.36 3.28 -15.34
C ASN A 42 -13.81 4.24 -14.28
N TYR A 43 -13.58 5.51 -14.63
CA TYR A 43 -13.07 6.51 -13.70
C TYR A 43 -14.11 7.59 -13.44
N THR A 44 -14.44 7.78 -12.17
CA THR A 44 -15.22 8.93 -11.69
C THR A 44 -14.43 9.65 -10.63
N GLN A 45 -14.19 10.93 -10.82
CA GLN A 45 -13.58 11.78 -9.79
C GLN A 45 -14.55 11.91 -8.61
N THR A 46 -14.12 11.44 -7.45
CA THR A 46 -14.92 11.43 -6.22
C THR A 46 -14.39 12.39 -5.16
N ILE A 47 -13.16 12.86 -5.32
CA ILE A 47 -12.50 13.79 -4.40
C ILE A 47 -12.21 15.09 -5.12
N SER A 48 -12.58 16.20 -4.47
CA SER A 48 -12.22 17.55 -4.87
C SER A 48 -11.57 18.29 -3.72
N LEU A 49 -10.51 19.02 -4.02
CA LEU A 49 -9.80 19.84 -3.02
C LEU A 49 -10.53 21.14 -2.78
N LYS A 50 -10.62 21.52 -1.52
CA LYS A 50 -11.16 22.81 -1.13
C LYS A 50 -10.05 23.86 -1.17
N ASP A 51 -10.32 24.97 -1.85
CA ASP A 51 -9.43 26.14 -1.90
C ASP A 51 -8.08 25.92 -2.64
N ILE A 52 -7.89 24.78 -3.29
CA ILE A 52 -6.69 24.44 -4.08
C ILE A 52 -7.12 23.87 -5.44
N LYS A 53 -6.53 24.37 -6.51
CA LYS A 53 -6.71 23.81 -7.85
C LYS A 53 -5.51 22.93 -8.20
N ALA A 54 -5.68 21.62 -8.10
CA ALA A 54 -4.66 20.62 -8.41
C ALA A 54 -5.33 19.35 -8.95
N GLU A 55 -5.68 19.35 -10.22
CA GLU A 55 -6.44 18.28 -10.88
C GLU A 55 -5.71 16.93 -10.80
N ASP A 56 -4.40 16.92 -10.97
CA ASP A 56 -3.59 15.70 -10.82
C ASP A 56 -3.69 15.06 -9.42
N VAL A 57 -3.75 15.90 -8.39
CA VAL A 57 -3.93 15.47 -7.00
C VAL A 57 -5.35 14.94 -6.77
N GLU A 58 -6.35 15.64 -7.25
CA GLU A 58 -7.77 15.22 -7.14
C GLU A 58 -7.98 13.87 -7.83
N THR A 59 -7.39 13.70 -9.01
CA THR A 59 -7.41 12.42 -9.74
C THR A 59 -6.70 11.33 -8.95
N TYR A 60 -5.49 11.58 -8.47
CA TYR A 60 -4.73 10.63 -7.67
C TYR A 60 -5.48 10.19 -6.41
N LEU A 61 -6.01 11.14 -5.64
CA LEU A 61 -6.77 10.84 -4.41
C LEU A 61 -8.05 10.05 -4.69
N SER A 62 -8.72 10.32 -5.82
CA SER A 62 -9.88 9.54 -6.23
C SER A 62 -9.51 8.10 -6.60
N LEU A 63 -8.36 7.88 -7.24
CA LEU A 63 -7.82 6.54 -7.53
C LEU A 63 -7.41 5.80 -6.25
N ILE A 64 -6.76 6.50 -5.30
CA ILE A 64 -6.44 5.92 -3.99
C ILE A 64 -7.70 5.49 -3.25
N LYS A 65 -8.74 6.33 -3.26
CA LYS A 65 -10.02 5.95 -2.64
C LYS A 65 -10.61 4.68 -3.26
N LEU A 66 -10.59 4.54 -4.58
CA LEU A 66 -11.04 3.32 -5.25
C LEU A 66 -10.22 2.09 -4.87
N SER A 67 -8.90 2.27 -4.70
CA SER A 67 -8.01 1.19 -4.26
C SER A 67 -8.25 0.82 -2.80
N ASP A 68 -8.48 1.80 -1.93
CA ASP A 68 -8.79 1.61 -0.52
C ASP A 68 -10.13 0.87 -0.33
N ASP A 69 -11.18 1.29 -1.04
CA ASP A 69 -12.48 0.62 -1.03
C ASP A 69 -12.33 -0.86 -1.46
N ALA A 70 -11.61 -1.13 -2.55
CA ALA A 70 -11.39 -2.50 -3.02
C ALA A 70 -10.48 -3.34 -2.10
N PHE A 71 -9.50 -2.71 -1.45
CA PHE A 71 -8.67 -3.34 -0.44
C PHE A 71 -9.48 -3.71 0.80
N LYS A 72 -10.38 -2.83 1.25
CA LYS A 72 -11.32 -3.13 2.32
C LYS A 72 -12.17 -4.37 2.02
N ASP A 73 -12.71 -4.48 0.80
CA ASP A 73 -13.51 -5.64 0.41
C ASP A 73 -12.68 -6.94 0.48
N MET A 74 -11.41 -6.90 0.05
CA MET A 74 -10.49 -8.03 0.17
C MET A 74 -10.22 -8.41 1.63
N VAL A 75 -9.97 -7.43 2.50
CA VAL A 75 -9.77 -7.66 3.94
C VAL A 75 -11.02 -8.28 4.59
N GLU A 76 -12.23 -7.77 4.27
CA GLU A 76 -13.48 -8.32 4.78
C GLU A 76 -13.73 -9.76 4.30
N TYR A 77 -13.30 -10.11 3.09
CA TYR A 77 -13.33 -11.49 2.61
C TYR A 77 -12.42 -12.39 3.46
N PHE A 78 -11.12 -12.06 3.56
CA PHE A 78 -10.15 -12.89 4.28
C PHE A 78 -10.36 -12.92 5.79
N LYS A 79 -11.02 -11.94 6.36
CA LYS A 79 -11.44 -11.95 7.77
C LYS A 79 -12.41 -13.09 8.10
N ASN A 80 -13.17 -13.57 7.13
CA ASN A 80 -14.15 -14.65 7.28
C ASN A 80 -13.65 -16.00 6.76
N VAL A 81 -12.39 -16.11 6.36
CA VAL A 81 -11.74 -17.35 5.97
C VAL A 81 -11.20 -18.04 7.22
N ASP A 82 -11.47 -19.34 7.38
CA ASP A 82 -11.04 -20.12 8.55
C ASP A 82 -9.51 -20.37 8.57
N GLU A 83 -8.85 -20.29 7.41
CA GLU A 83 -7.40 -20.45 7.30
C GLU A 83 -6.65 -19.23 7.83
N PRO A 84 -5.61 -19.38 8.65
CA PRO A 84 -4.77 -18.28 9.09
C PRO A 84 -4.19 -17.51 7.88
N THR A 85 -4.57 -16.25 7.76
CA THR A 85 -4.22 -15.42 6.62
C THR A 85 -3.52 -14.15 7.06
N VAL A 86 -2.44 -13.81 6.36
CA VAL A 86 -1.71 -12.55 6.53
C VAL A 86 -1.74 -11.76 5.23
N ILE A 87 -2.04 -10.48 5.32
CA ILE A 87 -1.95 -9.53 4.20
C ILE A 87 -0.87 -8.51 4.55
N PHE A 88 0.18 -8.47 3.74
CA PHE A 88 1.19 -7.43 3.78
C PHE A 88 1.01 -6.50 2.59
N MET A 89 0.83 -5.22 2.85
CA MET A 89 0.70 -4.19 1.83
C MET A 89 1.74 -3.10 2.02
N THR A 90 2.37 -2.67 0.94
CA THR A 90 3.28 -1.53 0.93
C THR A 90 3.20 -0.79 -0.40
N GLY A 91 3.49 0.51 -0.40
CA GLY A 91 3.80 1.23 -1.62
C GLY A 91 5.23 0.92 -2.08
N ASP A 92 5.53 1.22 -3.32
CA ASP A 92 6.88 1.16 -3.90
C ASP A 92 7.56 2.54 -3.91
N HIS A 93 6.79 3.60 -4.14
CA HIS A 93 7.24 5.00 -4.13
C HIS A 93 6.05 5.96 -4.01
N GLN A 94 6.33 7.22 -3.71
CA GLN A 94 5.32 8.28 -3.73
C GLN A 94 4.85 8.61 -5.16
N PRO A 95 3.62 9.12 -5.31
CA PRO A 95 3.11 9.54 -6.62
C PRO A 95 3.92 10.69 -7.20
N ARG A 96 4.02 10.70 -8.52
CA ARG A 96 4.65 11.82 -9.21
C ARG A 96 3.65 12.95 -9.46
N ILE A 97 3.49 13.82 -8.47
CA ILE A 97 2.68 15.04 -8.53
C ILE A 97 3.52 16.18 -9.12
N ASN A 98 2.91 17.05 -9.91
CA ASN A 98 3.64 18.18 -10.47
C ASN A 98 4.01 19.23 -9.40
N ASP A 99 5.10 19.98 -9.65
CA ASP A 99 5.65 20.93 -8.69
C ASP A 99 4.68 22.05 -8.30
N ALA A 100 3.82 22.49 -9.23
CA ALA A 100 2.83 23.52 -8.96
C ALA A 100 1.78 23.03 -7.96
N SER A 101 1.28 21.80 -8.14
CA SER A 101 0.34 21.15 -7.24
C SER A 101 0.99 20.86 -5.87
N MET A 102 2.23 20.35 -5.85
CA MET A 102 2.98 20.14 -4.61
C MET A 102 3.17 21.46 -3.85
N ASN A 103 3.54 22.52 -4.54
CA ASN A 103 3.71 23.82 -3.92
C ASN A 103 2.40 24.38 -3.35
N ALA A 104 1.27 24.17 -4.03
CA ALA A 104 -0.05 24.56 -3.54
C ALA A 104 -0.46 23.79 -2.30
N LEU A 105 -0.28 22.45 -2.30
CA LEU A 105 -0.58 21.57 -1.16
C LEU A 105 0.23 21.92 0.09
N THR A 106 1.50 22.23 -0.08
CA THR A 106 2.42 22.55 1.02
C THR A 106 2.41 24.05 1.40
N LYS A 107 1.48 24.84 0.83
CA LYS A 107 1.40 26.29 1.06
C LYS A 107 2.71 27.03 0.78
N GLY A 108 3.40 26.62 -0.27
CA GLY A 108 4.66 27.22 -0.71
C GLY A 108 5.92 26.64 -0.05
N GLN A 109 5.80 25.73 0.89
CA GLN A 109 6.98 25.13 1.57
C GLN A 109 7.81 24.24 0.65
N TYR A 110 7.18 23.57 -0.30
CA TYR A 110 7.84 22.65 -1.24
C TYR A 110 9.08 23.25 -1.92
N LYS A 111 9.03 24.51 -2.31
CA LYS A 111 10.15 25.23 -2.95
C LYS A 111 11.37 25.43 -2.05
N ASN A 112 11.19 25.33 -0.73
CA ASN A 112 12.21 25.58 0.26
C ASN A 112 12.77 24.29 0.86
N TRP A 113 12.26 23.13 0.44
CA TRP A 113 12.78 21.86 0.93
C TRP A 113 14.21 21.65 0.47
N ASN A 114 15.07 21.28 1.41
CA ASN A 114 16.41 20.82 1.08
C ASN A 114 16.39 19.39 0.53
N ASP A 115 17.54 18.90 0.09
CA ASP A 115 17.66 17.57 -0.53
C ASP A 115 17.22 16.44 0.42
N GLU A 116 17.49 16.56 1.72
CA GLU A 116 17.06 15.55 2.70
C GLU A 116 15.55 15.53 2.86
N GLU A 117 14.90 16.69 3.00
CA GLU A 117 13.45 16.80 3.08
C GLU A 117 12.78 16.26 1.81
N MET A 118 13.31 16.61 0.64
CA MET A 118 12.84 16.09 -0.64
C MET A 118 12.95 14.56 -0.70
N MET A 119 14.08 13.99 -0.27
CA MET A 119 14.28 12.54 -0.22
C MET A 119 13.31 11.86 0.75
N ARG A 120 13.14 12.39 1.94
CA ARG A 120 12.18 11.85 2.92
C ARG A 120 10.76 11.82 2.36
N HIS A 121 10.28 12.95 1.80
CA HIS A 121 8.94 13.02 1.25
C HIS A 121 8.76 12.15 0.01
N ARG A 122 9.79 11.96 -0.79
CA ARG A 122 9.72 11.17 -2.03
C ARG A 122 9.72 9.66 -1.78
N TYR A 123 10.42 9.20 -0.74
CA TYR A 123 10.63 7.77 -0.50
C TYR A 123 9.98 7.24 0.78
N ALA A 124 9.37 8.10 1.60
CA ALA A 124 8.54 7.64 2.71
C ALA A 124 7.20 7.12 2.19
N ILE A 125 6.96 5.85 2.37
CA ILE A 125 5.75 5.15 1.92
C ILE A 125 5.10 4.41 3.09
N PRO A 126 3.78 4.30 3.11
CA PRO A 126 3.09 3.51 4.12
C PRO A 126 3.25 2.02 3.86
N PHE A 127 3.24 1.24 4.94
CA PHE A 127 3.04 -0.18 4.88
C PHE A 127 2.05 -0.63 5.96
N MET A 128 1.49 -1.82 5.78
CA MET A 128 0.57 -2.44 6.72
C MET A 128 0.75 -3.96 6.74
N ILE A 129 0.69 -4.54 7.93
CA ILE A 129 0.56 -5.98 8.13
C ILE A 129 -0.78 -6.20 8.81
N TRP A 130 -1.61 -7.03 8.23
CA TRP A 130 -2.90 -7.43 8.76
C TRP A 130 -3.00 -8.96 8.77
N ALA A 131 -3.65 -9.50 9.78
CA ALA A 131 -3.98 -10.93 9.84
C ALA A 131 -5.41 -11.14 10.34
N ASN A 132 -6.02 -12.26 9.98
CA ASN A 132 -7.32 -12.67 10.52
C ASN A 132 -7.22 -13.38 11.88
N TYR A 133 -6.04 -13.38 12.48
CA TYR A 133 -5.75 -13.86 13.83
C TYR A 133 -4.97 -12.80 14.62
N ASP A 134 -4.82 -12.99 15.91
CA ASP A 134 -4.12 -12.03 16.77
C ASP A 134 -2.60 -12.06 16.52
N ILE A 135 -2.07 -10.96 16.00
CA ILE A 135 -0.63 -10.74 15.79
C ILE A 135 -0.07 -9.67 16.73
N GLY A 136 -0.86 -9.18 17.69
CA GLY A 136 -0.52 -8.05 18.52
C GLY A 136 -0.48 -6.74 17.71
N GLY A 137 -1.27 -5.74 18.11
CA GLY A 137 -1.25 -4.43 17.44
C GLY A 137 -0.03 -3.62 17.83
N GLN A 138 0.80 -3.21 16.86
CA GLN A 138 1.88 -2.27 17.10
C GLN A 138 1.94 -1.19 16.02
N LYS A 139 2.42 -0.01 16.40
CA LYS A 139 2.70 1.07 15.46
C LYS A 139 4.21 1.16 15.24
N VAL A 140 4.63 0.98 14.01
CA VAL A 140 6.01 1.22 13.58
C VAL A 140 6.06 2.61 12.96
N GLU A 141 6.79 3.54 13.58
CA GLU A 141 6.84 4.92 13.11
C GLU A 141 7.66 5.05 11.82
N GLN A 142 8.78 4.35 11.75
CA GLN A 142 9.64 4.34 10.58
C GLN A 142 10.52 3.08 10.58
N THR A 143 10.70 2.49 9.39
CA THR A 143 11.68 1.42 9.16
C THR A 143 12.18 1.49 7.72
N SER A 144 13.27 0.79 7.43
CA SER A 144 13.78 0.65 6.05
C SER A 144 13.10 -0.52 5.35
N MET A 145 12.88 -0.38 4.03
CA MET A 145 12.38 -1.47 3.16
C MET A 145 13.15 -2.78 3.34
N ASN A 146 14.46 -2.70 3.63
CA ASN A 146 15.31 -3.87 3.84
C ASN A 146 14.88 -4.73 5.03
N TYR A 147 14.21 -4.14 6.02
CA TYR A 147 13.78 -4.82 7.23
C TYR A 147 12.32 -5.29 7.20
N LEU A 148 11.55 -4.90 6.18
CA LEU A 148 10.11 -5.21 6.14
C LEU A 148 9.83 -6.72 6.12
N GLN A 149 10.65 -7.51 5.45
CA GLN A 149 10.49 -8.96 5.45
C GLN A 149 10.74 -9.54 6.85
N THR A 150 11.79 -9.08 7.55
CA THR A 150 12.08 -9.52 8.92
C THR A 150 10.94 -9.14 9.85
N LEU A 151 10.49 -7.89 9.78
CA LEU A 151 9.35 -7.40 10.55
C LEU A 151 8.07 -8.21 10.29
N LEU A 152 7.79 -8.56 9.03
CA LEU A 152 6.66 -9.41 8.68
C LEU A 152 6.77 -10.79 9.36
N MET A 153 7.93 -11.44 9.27
CA MET A 153 8.16 -12.75 9.87
C MET A 153 8.03 -12.72 11.41
N GLU A 154 8.59 -11.69 12.05
CA GLU A 154 8.47 -11.48 13.50
C GLU A 154 7.02 -11.27 13.92
N THR A 155 6.32 -10.36 13.23
CA THR A 155 4.92 -10.01 13.55
C THR A 155 3.99 -11.21 13.42
N THR A 156 4.26 -12.11 12.47
CA THR A 156 3.45 -13.32 12.23
C THR A 156 3.89 -14.54 13.04
N GLY A 157 4.95 -14.41 13.84
CA GLY A 157 5.50 -15.53 14.64
C GLY A 157 6.22 -16.58 13.78
N SER A 158 6.62 -16.24 12.57
CA SER A 158 7.34 -17.13 11.67
C SER A 158 8.81 -17.26 12.05
N GLU A 159 9.42 -18.42 11.76
CA GLU A 159 10.83 -18.66 12.08
C GLU A 159 11.75 -17.78 11.22
N LEU A 160 12.67 -17.06 11.88
CA LEU A 160 13.65 -16.22 11.22
C LEU A 160 14.85 -17.04 10.71
N THR A 161 15.28 -16.76 9.49
CA THR A 161 16.57 -17.24 8.95
C THR A 161 17.75 -16.59 9.69
N GLY A 162 18.95 -17.15 9.53
CA GLY A 162 20.16 -16.55 10.09
C GLY A 162 20.42 -15.11 9.63
N PHE A 163 20.09 -14.78 8.38
CA PHE A 163 20.18 -13.41 7.86
C PHE A 163 19.17 -12.48 8.51
N GLN A 164 17.93 -12.90 8.70
CA GLN A 164 16.90 -12.10 9.35
C GLN A 164 17.21 -11.87 10.84
N LYS A 165 17.75 -12.87 11.55
CA LYS A 165 18.26 -12.69 12.92
C LYS A 165 19.37 -11.63 12.99
N TYR A 166 20.30 -11.66 12.03
CA TYR A 166 21.33 -10.62 11.94
C TYR A 166 20.73 -9.24 11.65
N GLN A 167 19.71 -9.13 10.80
CA GLN A 167 19.01 -7.87 10.57
C GLN A 167 18.28 -7.36 11.82
N GLN A 168 17.70 -8.25 12.62
CA GLN A 168 17.05 -7.93 13.89
C GLN A 168 18.03 -7.28 14.88
N ASP A 169 19.26 -7.78 14.94
CA ASP A 169 20.31 -7.23 15.80
C ASP A 169 20.79 -5.84 15.34
N LEU A 170 20.47 -5.41 14.12
CA LEU A 170 20.86 -4.11 13.57
C LEU A 170 19.78 -3.02 13.72
N GLN A 171 18.55 -3.36 14.12
CA GLN A 171 17.45 -2.43 14.35
C GLN A 171 17.49 -1.82 15.74
#